data_8a367ede1bb9da9d0235e1ab479dc699
#
_entry.id   8a367ede1bb9da9d0235e1ab479dc699
#
_cell.length_a   1.000
_cell.length_b   1.000
_cell.length_c   1.000
_cell.angle_alpha   90.00
_cell.angle_beta   90.00
_cell.angle_gamma   90.00
#
_symmetry.space_group_name_H-M   'P 1'
#
loop_
_entity.id
_entity.type
_entity.pdbx_description
1 polymer ?
#
loop_
_entity_poly.entity_id
_entity_poly.type
_entity_poly.pdbx_seq_one_letter_code
_entity_poly.pdbx_strand_id
1 'polypeptide(L)'
;MCLSKSFIEIYDIEVLRNCFLYLGIDTKSNQIIEFVIFGARNDLRALCRHLRSLKGQIGFNNLNYDSQVCQFILNNESTWLELEYIADQITEEIFKFSQETINRENVFLKYSEYKLYCKQLDLYKMHHFDNRGKVQSLKGLQCNLNFKMCLESPIDFNSSITEDQLKLLVGYCKNDILSTKAFFEHDDTKKEIELRKGLAKSYDLPYNSINWSNSKIGSELILKFYCEATNKNPKEVRKERTERTHINLKDCIP
;
A
#
# COMPACT_ATOMS: atom_id res chain seq x y z
N MET A 1 19.97 10.03 -2.21
CA MET A 1 19.90 8.57 -1.98
C MET A 1 19.03 7.95 -3.06
N CYS A 2 19.59 7.10 -3.90
CA CYS A 2 18.90 6.65 -5.12
C CYS A 2 17.68 5.75 -4.78
N LEU A 3 16.45 6.22 -5.04
CA LEU A 3 15.20 5.49 -4.78
C LEU A 3 15.10 4.18 -5.58
N SER A 4 15.86 4.05 -6.69
CA SER A 4 15.80 2.89 -7.58
C SER A 4 16.30 1.56 -6.97
N LYS A 5 17.01 1.61 -5.83
CA LYS A 5 17.51 0.42 -5.12
C LYS A 5 16.69 0.05 -3.87
N SER A 6 15.58 0.75 -3.61
CA SER A 6 14.86 0.64 -2.33
C SER A 6 13.65 -0.28 -2.35
N PHE A 7 13.00 -0.47 -3.50
CA PHE A 7 11.82 -1.31 -3.63
C PHE A 7 12.21 -2.61 -4.32
N ILE A 8 12.19 -3.70 -3.58
CA ILE A 8 12.70 -4.99 -4.04
C ILE A 8 11.63 -6.08 -4.11
N GLU A 9 10.48 -5.86 -3.49
CA GLU A 9 9.43 -6.86 -3.41
C GLU A 9 8.05 -6.28 -3.73
N ILE A 10 7.30 -6.98 -4.55
CA ILE A 10 5.87 -6.76 -4.75
C ILE A 10 5.14 -7.79 -3.92
N TYR A 11 4.15 -7.39 -3.14
CA TYR A 11 3.48 -8.26 -2.19
C TYR A 11 1.98 -8.03 -2.12
N ASP A 12 1.31 -9.01 -1.56
CA ASP A 12 -0.10 -9.01 -1.24
C ASP A 12 -0.36 -9.94 -0.06
N ILE A 13 -1.45 -9.75 0.69
CA ILE A 13 -1.82 -10.58 1.82
C ILE A 13 -3.28 -11.02 1.73
N GLU A 14 -3.56 -12.19 2.28
CA GLU A 14 -4.93 -12.66 2.48
C GLU A 14 -5.17 -12.93 3.97
N VAL A 15 -6.26 -12.39 4.49
CA VAL A 15 -6.64 -12.53 5.90
C VAL A 15 -8.03 -13.13 5.99
N LEU A 16 -8.11 -14.34 6.56
CA LEU A 16 -9.33 -15.06 6.86
C LEU A 16 -9.37 -15.42 8.35
N ARG A 17 -10.48 -15.91 8.85
CA ARG A 17 -10.66 -16.19 10.29
C ARG A 17 -9.56 -17.10 10.88
N ASN A 18 -9.15 -18.12 10.15
CA ASN A 18 -8.17 -19.11 10.61
C ASN A 18 -6.91 -19.16 9.72
N CYS A 19 -6.72 -18.17 8.86
CA CYS A 19 -5.59 -18.15 7.94
C CYS A 19 -5.06 -16.74 7.72
N PHE A 20 -3.75 -16.61 7.79
CA PHE A 20 -3.02 -15.48 7.26
C PHE A 20 -2.05 -15.98 6.20
N LEU A 21 -2.12 -15.42 5.01
CA LEU A 21 -1.23 -15.69 3.89
C LEU A 21 -0.51 -14.40 3.48
N TYR A 22 0.78 -14.48 3.31
CA TYR A 22 1.60 -13.44 2.72
C TYR A 22 2.32 -14.02 1.50
N LEU A 23 2.16 -13.37 0.37
CA LEU A 23 2.95 -13.66 -0.83
C LEU A 23 3.73 -12.43 -1.26
N GLY A 24 5.01 -12.63 -1.57
CA GLY A 24 5.87 -11.62 -2.16
C GLY A 24 6.57 -12.14 -3.40
N ILE A 25 6.92 -11.26 -4.32
CA ILE A 25 7.78 -11.57 -5.47
C ILE A 25 8.94 -10.57 -5.51
N ASP A 26 10.16 -11.08 -5.46
CA ASP A 26 11.35 -10.25 -5.62
C ASP A 26 11.41 -9.70 -7.05
N THR A 27 11.52 -8.39 -7.19
CA THR A 27 11.44 -7.71 -8.49
C THR A 27 12.64 -7.98 -9.41
N LYS A 28 13.72 -8.55 -8.89
CA LYS A 28 14.95 -8.83 -9.66
C LYS A 28 15.05 -10.30 -10.03
N SER A 29 14.89 -11.18 -9.04
CA SER A 29 15.03 -12.63 -9.21
C SER A 29 13.75 -13.30 -9.70
N ASN A 30 12.59 -12.64 -9.57
CA ASN A 30 11.25 -13.20 -9.73
C ASN A 30 10.96 -14.38 -8.78
N GLN A 31 11.75 -14.53 -7.73
CA GLN A 31 11.50 -15.55 -6.71
C GLN A 31 10.25 -15.19 -5.92
N ILE A 32 9.35 -16.15 -5.79
CA ILE A 32 8.16 -16.03 -4.94
C ILE A 32 8.53 -16.44 -3.53
N ILE A 33 8.09 -15.65 -2.58
CA ILE A 33 8.27 -15.83 -1.14
C ILE A 33 6.88 -16.01 -0.54
N GLU A 34 6.71 -17.03 0.29
CA GLU A 34 5.44 -17.40 0.88
C GLU A 34 5.59 -17.59 2.39
N PHE A 35 4.69 -16.99 3.17
CA PHE A 35 4.52 -17.26 4.59
C PHE A 35 3.04 -17.52 4.89
N VAL A 36 2.79 -18.56 5.71
CA VAL A 36 1.44 -18.97 6.09
C VAL A 36 1.36 -19.16 7.59
N ILE A 37 0.29 -18.66 8.19
CA ILE A 37 -0.13 -18.99 9.55
C ILE A 37 -1.49 -19.66 9.42
N PHE A 38 -1.53 -21.00 9.55
CA PHE A 38 -2.74 -21.80 9.35
C PHE A 38 -2.55 -23.21 9.92
N GLY A 39 -3.43 -23.65 10.80
CA GLY A 39 -3.40 -24.98 11.39
C GLY A 39 -2.06 -25.30 12.07
N ALA A 40 -1.38 -26.35 11.61
CA ALA A 40 -0.06 -26.74 12.14
C ALA A 40 1.11 -25.88 11.60
N ARG A 41 0.90 -25.11 10.50
CA ARG A 41 1.91 -24.25 9.91
C ARG A 41 1.87 -22.86 10.52
N ASN A 42 2.96 -22.46 11.16
CA ASN A 42 3.10 -21.16 11.78
C ASN A 42 4.43 -20.52 11.39
N ASP A 43 4.39 -19.73 10.30
CA ASP A 43 5.56 -19.04 9.77
C ASP A 43 5.80 -17.67 10.42
N LEU A 44 5.15 -17.31 11.55
CA LEU A 44 5.20 -15.99 12.19
C LEU A 44 6.63 -15.46 12.33
N ARG A 45 7.53 -16.24 12.94
CA ARG A 45 8.93 -15.81 13.18
C ARG A 45 9.70 -15.56 11.88
N ALA A 46 9.44 -16.39 10.86
CA ALA A 46 10.08 -16.27 9.55
C ALA A 46 9.56 -15.03 8.81
N LEU A 47 8.25 -14.82 8.81
CA LEU A 47 7.59 -13.63 8.27
C LEU A 47 8.13 -12.35 8.92
N CYS A 48 8.14 -12.27 10.25
CA CYS A 48 8.60 -11.07 10.96
C CYS A 48 10.08 -10.77 10.70
N ARG A 49 10.93 -11.80 10.61
CA ARG A 49 12.33 -11.63 10.21
C ARG A 49 12.44 -11.10 8.78
N HIS A 50 11.64 -11.64 7.87
CA HIS A 50 11.60 -11.20 6.49
C HIS A 50 11.16 -9.73 6.39
N LEU A 51 10.03 -9.36 6.98
CA LEU A 51 9.53 -7.99 6.97
C LEU A 51 10.54 -6.97 7.50
N ARG A 52 11.25 -7.29 8.59
CA ARG A 52 12.31 -6.42 9.15
C ARG A 52 13.53 -6.29 8.24
N SER A 53 13.77 -7.24 7.34
CA SER A 53 14.89 -7.19 6.40
C SER A 53 14.64 -6.29 5.19
N LEU A 54 13.37 -5.96 4.92
CA LEU A 54 12.96 -5.22 3.74
C LEU A 54 13.30 -3.74 3.85
N LYS A 55 13.77 -3.15 2.76
CA LYS A 55 13.99 -1.71 2.63
C LYS A 55 12.81 -0.98 2.02
N GLY A 56 12.00 -1.67 1.26
CA GLY A 56 10.81 -1.14 0.64
C GLY A 56 10.03 -2.19 -0.11
N GLN A 57 8.73 -1.98 -0.20
CA GLN A 57 7.77 -2.86 -0.85
C GLN A 57 6.86 -2.10 -1.80
N ILE A 58 6.25 -2.82 -2.69
CA ILE A 58 5.32 -2.33 -3.71
C ILE A 58 4.03 -3.13 -3.55
N GLY A 59 2.90 -2.44 -3.57
CA GLY A 59 1.59 -3.10 -3.54
C GLY A 59 0.53 -2.26 -4.24
N PHE A 60 -0.69 -2.77 -4.23
CA PHE A 60 -1.86 -2.09 -4.75
C PHE A 60 -2.82 -1.80 -3.60
N ASN A 61 -2.99 -0.54 -3.22
CA ASN A 61 -3.75 -0.09 -2.04
C ASN A 61 -3.16 -0.56 -0.69
N ASN A 62 -1.90 -0.97 -0.71
CA ASN A 62 -1.19 -1.57 0.42
C ASN A 62 -1.00 -0.62 1.61
N LEU A 63 -0.93 0.69 1.41
CA LEU A 63 -0.85 1.66 2.51
C LEU A 63 -2.12 1.70 3.36
N ASN A 64 -3.27 1.42 2.77
CA ASN A 64 -4.54 1.43 3.47
C ASN A 64 -4.83 0.13 4.22
N TYR A 65 -4.23 -0.99 3.79
CA TYR A 65 -4.56 -2.30 4.33
C TYR A 65 -3.33 -3.17 4.61
N ASP A 66 -2.65 -3.71 3.61
CA ASP A 66 -1.63 -4.75 3.76
C ASP A 66 -0.50 -4.33 4.70
N SER A 67 0.03 -3.12 4.52
CA SER A 67 1.10 -2.61 5.37
C SER A 67 0.66 -2.35 6.80
N GLN A 68 -0.62 -2.05 7.02
CA GLN A 68 -1.19 -1.87 8.35
C GLN A 68 -1.25 -3.21 9.09
N VAL A 69 -1.71 -4.27 8.40
CA VAL A 69 -1.76 -5.63 8.96
C VAL A 69 -0.35 -6.17 9.23
N CYS A 70 0.58 -6.02 8.29
CA CYS A 70 1.97 -6.43 8.50
C CYS A 70 2.64 -5.68 9.67
N GLN A 71 2.38 -4.38 9.82
CA GLN A 71 2.88 -3.61 10.96
C GLN A 71 2.24 -4.07 12.29
N PHE A 72 0.96 -4.41 12.28
CA PHE A 72 0.28 -4.98 13.44
C PHE A 72 0.91 -6.30 13.87
N ILE A 73 1.19 -7.19 12.93
CA ILE A 73 1.88 -8.48 13.20
C ILE A 73 3.25 -8.23 13.84
N LEU A 74 4.05 -7.34 13.27
CA LEU A 74 5.37 -7.01 13.81
C LEU A 74 5.34 -6.44 15.23
N ASN A 75 4.31 -5.65 15.54
CA ASN A 75 4.17 -5.04 16.86
C ASN A 75 3.71 -6.03 17.94
N ASN A 76 3.06 -7.12 17.56
CA ASN A 76 2.52 -8.11 18.49
C ASN A 76 3.33 -9.42 18.55
N GLU A 77 4.34 -9.59 17.67
CA GLU A 77 5.14 -10.83 17.61
C GLU A 77 5.69 -11.25 18.96
N SER A 78 6.33 -10.35 19.70
CA SER A 78 6.93 -10.66 20.99
C SER A 78 5.88 -11.14 21.98
N THR A 79 4.74 -10.45 22.07
CA THR A 79 3.63 -10.81 22.96
C THR A 79 3.06 -12.19 22.63
N TRP A 80 2.82 -12.48 21.34
CA TRP A 80 2.31 -13.78 20.93
C TRP A 80 3.29 -14.92 21.19
N LEU A 81 4.60 -14.66 21.07
CA LEU A 81 5.63 -15.65 21.36
C LEU A 81 5.80 -15.87 22.87
N GLU A 82 5.73 -14.82 23.68
CA GLU A 82 5.78 -14.90 25.16
C GLU A 82 4.58 -15.64 25.74
N LEU A 83 3.38 -15.42 25.14
CA LEU A 83 2.14 -16.08 25.54
C LEU A 83 1.93 -17.45 24.86
N GLU A 84 2.91 -17.92 24.08
CA GLU A 84 2.87 -19.20 23.38
C GLU A 84 1.62 -19.40 22.50
N TYR A 85 1.18 -18.33 21.82
CA TYR A 85 0.01 -18.41 20.95
C TYR A 85 0.19 -19.41 19.82
N ILE A 86 -0.82 -20.27 19.63
CA ILE A 86 -0.94 -21.14 18.47
C ILE A 86 -1.43 -20.39 17.24
N ALA A 87 -1.32 -21.00 16.06
CA ALA A 87 -1.70 -20.36 14.79
C ALA A 87 -3.12 -19.78 14.80
N ASP A 88 -4.10 -20.50 15.32
CA ASP A 88 -5.51 -20.07 15.35
C ASP A 88 -5.72 -18.82 16.21
N GLN A 89 -5.02 -18.70 17.35
CA GLN A 89 -5.08 -17.51 18.19
C GLN A 89 -4.47 -16.29 17.49
N ILE A 90 -3.34 -16.48 16.81
CA ILE A 90 -2.66 -15.44 16.05
C ILE A 90 -3.54 -14.97 14.89
N THR A 91 -4.10 -15.89 14.12
CA THR A 91 -4.96 -15.54 12.97
C THR A 91 -6.25 -14.86 13.40
N GLU A 92 -6.83 -15.24 14.54
CA GLU A 92 -8.00 -14.56 15.10
C GLU A 92 -7.70 -13.09 15.45
N GLU A 93 -6.56 -12.81 16.08
CA GLU A 93 -6.13 -11.44 16.38
C GLU A 93 -5.87 -10.62 15.10
N ILE A 94 -5.21 -11.22 14.10
CA ILE A 94 -4.97 -10.59 12.80
C ILE A 94 -6.31 -10.31 12.11
N PHE A 95 -7.24 -11.26 12.12
CA PHE A 95 -8.56 -11.10 11.52
C PHE A 95 -9.36 -9.98 12.18
N LYS A 96 -9.40 -9.89 13.52
CA LYS A 96 -10.03 -8.78 14.24
C LYS A 96 -9.47 -7.44 13.81
N PHE A 97 -8.14 -7.31 13.79
CA PHE A 97 -7.47 -6.09 13.32
C PHE A 97 -7.79 -5.75 11.86
N SER A 98 -7.84 -6.76 11.00
CA SER A 98 -8.25 -6.62 9.60
C SER A 98 -9.65 -6.04 9.47
N GLN A 99 -10.62 -6.60 10.20
CA GLN A 99 -12.01 -6.11 10.21
C GLN A 99 -12.11 -4.66 10.73
N GLU A 100 -11.38 -4.31 11.78
CA GLU A 100 -11.29 -2.91 12.26
C GLU A 100 -10.71 -1.98 11.19
N THR A 101 -9.72 -2.46 10.43
CA THR A 101 -9.07 -1.68 9.38
C THR A 101 -9.99 -1.45 8.19
N ILE A 102 -10.79 -2.45 7.80
CA ILE A 102 -11.76 -2.37 6.69
C ILE A 102 -12.95 -1.48 7.09
N ASN A 103 -13.49 -1.68 8.28
CA ASN A 103 -14.72 -1.03 8.76
C ASN A 103 -14.48 0.33 9.43
N ARG A 104 -13.28 0.85 9.42
CA ARG A 104 -12.97 2.13 10.07
C ARG A 104 -13.77 3.29 9.44
N GLU A 105 -14.43 4.06 10.28
CA GLU A 105 -15.14 5.28 9.87
C GLU A 105 -14.19 6.46 9.62
N ASN A 106 -13.02 6.44 10.26
CA ASN A 106 -12.01 7.50 10.15
C ASN A 106 -11.05 7.27 8.99
N VAL A 107 -10.73 8.35 8.26
CA VAL A 107 -9.76 8.36 7.14
C VAL A 107 -8.32 8.12 7.61
N PHE A 108 -8.04 8.22 8.93
CA PHE A 108 -6.68 8.12 9.46
C PHE A 108 -6.21 6.67 9.57
N LEU A 109 -5.02 6.42 9.04
CA LEU A 109 -4.32 5.13 9.19
C LEU A 109 -3.94 4.90 10.66
N LYS A 110 -4.04 3.67 11.15
CA LYS A 110 -3.59 3.31 12.52
C LYS A 110 -2.07 3.51 12.65
N TYR A 111 -1.34 3.12 11.62
CA TYR A 111 0.09 3.39 11.51
C TYR A 111 0.35 4.38 10.39
N SER A 112 0.93 5.53 10.71
CA SER A 112 1.31 6.51 9.69
C SER A 112 2.41 5.94 8.79
N GLU A 113 2.44 6.35 7.52
CA GLU A 113 3.42 5.88 6.53
C GLU A 113 4.88 5.98 7.01
N TYR A 114 5.20 6.99 7.81
CA TYR A 114 6.54 7.18 8.37
C TYR A 114 6.91 6.20 9.51
N LYS A 115 5.92 5.49 10.07
CA LYS A 115 6.09 4.54 11.17
C LYS A 115 5.99 3.09 10.71
N LEU A 116 5.83 2.85 9.41
CA LEU A 116 5.81 1.50 8.86
C LEU A 116 7.22 0.89 8.86
N TYR A 117 7.27 -0.42 8.94
CA TYR A 117 8.49 -1.23 9.01
C TYR A 117 9.45 -1.05 7.82
N CYS A 118 8.93 -0.68 6.66
CA CYS A 118 9.73 -0.30 5.49
C CYS A 118 9.01 0.74 4.62
N LYS A 119 9.72 1.28 3.63
CA LYS A 119 9.12 2.20 2.66
C LYS A 119 8.10 1.49 1.79
N GLN A 120 6.96 2.12 1.57
CA GLN A 120 5.89 1.57 0.74
C GLN A 120 5.73 2.40 -0.55
N LEU A 121 5.62 1.71 -1.69
CA LEU A 121 5.12 2.27 -2.94
C LEU A 121 3.73 1.69 -3.17
N ASP A 122 2.74 2.57 -3.12
CA ASP A 122 1.34 2.22 -3.32
C ASP A 122 0.89 2.66 -4.72
N LEU A 123 0.76 1.70 -5.62
CA LEU A 123 0.38 1.97 -7.00
C LEU A 123 -1.04 2.55 -7.13
N TYR A 124 -1.94 2.20 -6.21
CA TYR A 124 -3.29 2.75 -6.16
C TYR A 124 -3.28 4.24 -5.83
N LYS A 125 -2.55 4.64 -4.78
CA LYS A 125 -2.40 6.05 -4.38
C LYS A 125 -1.59 6.86 -5.39
N MET A 126 -0.51 6.31 -5.89
CA MET A 126 0.33 6.97 -6.88
C MET A 126 -0.46 7.38 -8.12
N HIS A 127 -1.34 6.50 -8.62
CA HIS A 127 -2.21 6.78 -9.76
C HIS A 127 -3.49 7.54 -9.40
N HIS A 128 -3.69 7.83 -8.11
CA HIS A 128 -4.84 8.57 -7.59
C HIS A 128 -6.18 7.87 -7.85
N PHE A 129 -6.19 6.54 -7.74
CA PHE A 129 -7.40 5.73 -7.87
C PHE A 129 -8.32 5.80 -6.64
N ASP A 130 -7.87 6.43 -5.55
CA ASP A 130 -8.67 6.80 -4.37
C ASP A 130 -9.59 8.01 -4.65
N ASN A 131 -9.47 8.67 -5.80
CA ASN A 131 -10.39 9.71 -6.23
C ASN A 131 -11.69 9.10 -6.76
N ARG A 132 -12.83 9.57 -6.26
CA ARG A 132 -14.16 9.09 -6.65
C ARG A 132 -14.41 9.07 -8.16
N GLY A 133 -13.79 9.98 -8.91
CA GLY A 133 -13.89 10.04 -10.38
C GLY A 133 -12.94 9.10 -11.12
N LYS A 134 -12.06 8.38 -10.41
CA LYS A 134 -11.04 7.51 -11.01
C LYS A 134 -10.92 6.16 -10.32
N VAL A 135 -11.90 5.80 -9.49
CA VAL A 135 -11.86 4.54 -8.73
C VAL A 135 -11.59 3.36 -9.67
N GLN A 136 -10.51 2.65 -9.39
CA GLN A 136 -10.09 1.49 -10.18
C GLN A 136 -9.71 0.36 -9.24
N SER A 137 -10.33 -0.80 -9.42
CA SER A 137 -9.92 -2.01 -8.71
C SER A 137 -8.72 -2.68 -9.40
N LEU A 138 -7.98 -3.54 -8.68
CA LEU A 138 -6.94 -4.36 -9.29
C LEU A 138 -7.50 -5.22 -10.43
N LYS A 139 -8.69 -5.78 -10.27
CA LYS A 139 -9.38 -6.56 -11.31
C LYS A 139 -9.74 -5.72 -12.54
N GLY A 140 -10.21 -4.50 -12.34
CA GLY A 140 -10.43 -3.58 -13.44
C GLY A 140 -9.14 -3.26 -14.20
N LEU A 141 -8.00 -3.13 -13.49
CA LEU A 141 -6.69 -3.00 -14.12
C LEU A 141 -6.27 -4.26 -14.86
N GLN A 142 -6.51 -5.45 -14.31
CA GLN A 142 -6.24 -6.72 -14.99
C GLN A 142 -6.95 -6.77 -16.34
N CYS A 143 -8.23 -6.37 -16.40
CA CYS A 143 -8.97 -6.27 -17.65
C CYS A 143 -8.36 -5.24 -18.62
N ASN A 144 -8.04 -4.05 -18.13
CA ASN A 144 -7.48 -2.98 -18.97
C ASN A 144 -6.09 -3.32 -19.52
N LEU A 145 -5.29 -4.09 -18.78
CA LEU A 145 -3.97 -4.57 -19.19
C LEU A 145 -4.03 -5.86 -20.03
N ASN A 146 -5.23 -6.37 -20.33
CA ASN A 146 -5.41 -7.68 -20.97
C ASN A 146 -4.64 -8.80 -20.25
N PHE A 147 -4.63 -8.76 -18.91
CA PHE A 147 -3.97 -9.77 -18.11
C PHE A 147 -4.65 -11.13 -18.30
N LYS A 148 -3.84 -12.19 -18.37
CA LYS A 148 -4.32 -13.52 -18.80
C LYS A 148 -5.47 -14.09 -17.97
N MET A 149 -5.51 -13.79 -16.68
CA MET A 149 -6.53 -14.29 -15.77
C MET A 149 -7.01 -13.16 -14.85
N CYS A 150 -8.32 -12.94 -14.87
CA CYS A 150 -8.98 -12.10 -13.89
C CYS A 150 -9.78 -13.03 -12.97
N LEU A 151 -9.23 -13.33 -11.80
CA LEU A 151 -9.81 -14.27 -10.85
C LEU A 151 -10.67 -13.53 -9.82
N GLU A 152 -11.86 -14.05 -9.53
CA GLU A 152 -12.62 -13.67 -8.34
C GLU A 152 -12.08 -14.44 -7.12
N SER A 153 -12.22 -13.86 -5.93
CA SER A 153 -11.86 -14.59 -4.71
C SER A 153 -12.64 -15.91 -4.66
N PRO A 154 -11.94 -17.06 -4.53
CA PRO A 154 -12.58 -18.35 -4.48
C PRO A 154 -13.30 -18.63 -3.14
N ILE A 155 -13.13 -17.74 -2.14
CA ILE A 155 -13.50 -17.96 -0.76
C ILE A 155 -14.12 -16.68 -0.19
N ASP A 156 -15.13 -16.82 0.64
CA ASP A 156 -15.65 -15.72 1.46
C ASP A 156 -14.63 -15.34 2.54
N PHE A 157 -14.18 -14.10 2.52
CA PHE A 157 -13.18 -13.57 3.46
C PHE A 157 -13.60 -13.65 4.93
N ASN A 158 -14.90 -13.79 5.23
CA ASN A 158 -15.42 -13.97 6.58
C ASN A 158 -15.47 -15.42 7.04
N SER A 159 -15.11 -16.37 6.19
CA SER A 159 -15.12 -17.80 6.49
C SER A 159 -13.80 -18.32 7.03
N SER A 160 -13.85 -19.50 7.66
CA SER A 160 -12.68 -20.34 7.91
C SER A 160 -12.44 -21.24 6.71
N ILE A 161 -11.18 -21.58 6.44
CA ILE A 161 -10.80 -22.41 5.30
C ILE A 161 -10.26 -23.77 5.69
N THR A 162 -10.27 -24.68 4.71
CA THR A 162 -9.62 -26.01 4.77
C THR A 162 -8.25 -25.97 4.07
N GLU A 163 -7.46 -27.04 4.19
CA GLU A 163 -6.16 -27.15 3.49
C GLU A 163 -6.29 -27.09 1.97
N ASP A 164 -7.36 -27.68 1.40
CA ASP A 164 -7.57 -27.62 -0.05
C ASP A 164 -7.93 -26.20 -0.50
N GLN A 165 -8.70 -25.48 0.30
CA GLN A 165 -9.00 -24.07 0.04
C GLN A 165 -7.77 -23.17 0.19
N LEU A 166 -6.81 -23.51 1.06
CA LEU A 166 -5.54 -22.78 1.15
C LEU A 166 -4.77 -22.80 -0.18
N LYS A 167 -4.77 -23.93 -0.89
CA LYS A 167 -4.12 -24.02 -2.22
C LYS A 167 -4.77 -23.10 -3.25
N LEU A 168 -6.11 -23.00 -3.20
CA LEU A 168 -6.86 -22.08 -4.06
C LEU A 168 -6.55 -20.61 -3.72
N LEU A 169 -6.49 -20.29 -2.42
CA LEU A 169 -6.14 -18.95 -1.93
C LEU A 169 -4.73 -18.53 -2.35
N VAL A 170 -3.75 -19.44 -2.23
CA VAL A 170 -2.38 -19.20 -2.71
C VAL A 170 -2.37 -18.91 -4.22
N GLY A 171 -3.13 -19.68 -4.99
CA GLY A 171 -3.28 -19.45 -6.44
C GLY A 171 -3.87 -18.09 -6.78
N TYR A 172 -4.89 -17.67 -6.03
CA TYR A 172 -5.55 -16.38 -6.16
C TYR A 172 -4.58 -15.22 -5.81
N CYS A 173 -4.00 -15.22 -4.63
CA CYS A 173 -3.04 -14.22 -4.19
C CYS A 173 -1.82 -14.13 -5.13
N LYS A 174 -1.35 -15.28 -5.67
CA LYS A 174 -0.28 -15.31 -6.67
C LYS A 174 -0.69 -14.58 -7.96
N ASN A 175 -1.93 -14.72 -8.41
CA ASN A 175 -2.44 -13.99 -9.56
C ASN A 175 -2.43 -12.47 -9.30
N ASP A 176 -2.79 -12.04 -8.08
CA ASP A 176 -2.84 -10.63 -7.72
C ASP A 176 -1.44 -10.00 -7.62
N ILE A 177 -0.44 -10.69 -7.05
CA ILE A 177 0.95 -10.18 -7.07
C ILE A 177 1.54 -10.13 -8.49
N LEU A 178 1.20 -11.09 -9.36
CA LEU A 178 1.67 -11.09 -10.75
C LEU A 178 1.03 -9.98 -11.58
N SER A 179 -0.25 -9.69 -11.35
CA SER A 179 -0.93 -8.56 -12.01
C SER A 179 -0.44 -7.22 -11.51
N THR A 180 -0.20 -7.09 -10.20
CA THR A 180 0.44 -5.91 -9.60
C THR A 180 1.84 -5.69 -10.18
N LYS A 181 2.60 -6.79 -10.40
CA LYS A 181 3.90 -6.74 -11.04
C LYS A 181 3.80 -6.27 -12.50
N ALA A 182 2.86 -6.82 -13.27
CA ALA A 182 2.63 -6.39 -14.65
C ALA A 182 2.28 -4.89 -14.73
N PHE A 183 1.46 -4.39 -13.79
CA PHE A 183 1.13 -2.98 -13.70
C PHE A 183 2.34 -2.12 -13.30
N PHE A 184 3.13 -2.56 -12.34
CA PHE A 184 4.38 -1.89 -11.95
C PHE A 184 5.38 -1.81 -13.12
N GLU A 185 5.46 -2.86 -13.93
CA GLU A 185 6.36 -2.96 -15.07
C GLU A 185 5.85 -2.25 -16.32
N HIS A 186 4.59 -1.82 -16.34
CA HIS A 186 4.03 -1.07 -17.46
C HIS A 186 4.79 0.24 -17.70
N ASP A 187 5.02 0.57 -18.97
CA ASP A 187 5.87 1.70 -19.34
C ASP A 187 5.40 3.03 -18.78
N ASP A 188 4.08 3.26 -18.74
CA ASP A 188 3.53 4.52 -18.19
C ASP A 188 3.70 4.58 -16.67
N THR A 189 3.56 3.45 -15.96
CA THR A 189 3.83 3.38 -14.52
C THR A 189 5.30 3.65 -14.22
N LYS A 190 6.23 3.08 -15.01
CA LYS A 190 7.66 3.34 -14.89
C LYS A 190 8.01 4.81 -15.13
N LYS A 191 7.45 5.42 -16.19
CA LYS A 191 7.64 6.85 -16.49
C LYS A 191 7.15 7.73 -15.33
N GLU A 192 5.98 7.42 -14.77
CA GLU A 192 5.40 8.15 -13.64
C GLU A 192 6.26 8.03 -12.38
N ILE A 193 6.80 6.83 -12.09
CA ILE A 193 7.72 6.61 -10.98
C ILE A 193 9.01 7.43 -11.17
N GLU A 194 9.61 7.40 -12.34
CA GLU A 194 10.86 8.15 -12.62
C GLU A 194 10.63 9.67 -12.56
N LEU A 195 9.49 10.16 -13.06
CA LEU A 195 9.11 11.57 -12.93
C LEU A 195 9.05 11.99 -11.46
N ARG A 196 8.34 11.22 -10.62
CA ARG A 196 8.19 11.51 -9.18
C ARG A 196 9.52 11.45 -8.44
N LYS A 197 10.37 10.48 -8.76
CA LYS A 197 11.73 10.42 -8.22
C LYS A 197 12.57 11.64 -8.63
N GLY A 198 12.44 12.07 -9.90
CA GLY A 198 13.10 13.27 -10.40
C GLY A 198 12.65 14.53 -9.65
N LEU A 199 11.34 14.70 -9.49
CA LEU A 199 10.76 15.83 -8.73
C LEU A 199 11.19 15.80 -7.26
N ALA A 200 11.12 14.63 -6.61
CA ALA A 200 11.55 14.50 -5.21
C ALA A 200 13.03 14.86 -5.03
N LYS A 201 13.89 14.43 -5.95
CA LYS A 201 15.32 14.77 -5.93
C LYS A 201 15.59 16.26 -6.20
N SER A 202 14.92 16.85 -7.19
CA SER A 202 15.17 18.24 -7.61
C SER A 202 14.65 19.25 -6.60
N TYR A 203 13.57 18.90 -5.89
CA TYR A 203 12.90 19.82 -4.97
C TYR A 203 12.94 19.40 -3.52
N ASP A 204 13.73 18.41 -3.17
CA ASP A 204 13.90 17.88 -1.80
C ASP A 204 12.56 17.51 -1.13
N LEU A 205 11.70 16.82 -1.89
CA LEU A 205 10.43 16.34 -1.36
C LEU A 205 10.69 15.09 -0.48
N PRO A 206 9.83 14.84 0.53
CA PRO A 206 9.96 13.67 1.39
C PRO A 206 9.78 12.37 0.58
N TYR A 207 10.36 11.27 1.08
CA TYR A 207 10.37 9.99 0.36
C TYR A 207 8.97 9.46 0.00
N ASN A 208 7.96 9.76 0.82
CA ASN A 208 6.59 9.34 0.59
C ASN A 208 5.85 10.19 -0.46
N SER A 209 6.48 11.23 -0.99
CA SER A 209 5.92 12.03 -2.09
C SER A 209 5.67 11.19 -3.35
N ILE A 210 6.32 10.03 -3.46
CA ILE A 210 6.05 9.07 -4.54
C ILE A 210 4.60 8.58 -4.55
N ASN A 211 3.95 8.52 -3.38
CA ASN A 211 2.55 8.11 -3.21
C ASN A 211 1.56 9.28 -3.28
N TRP A 212 2.03 10.53 -3.44
CA TRP A 212 1.14 11.67 -3.51
C TRP A 212 0.45 11.77 -4.87
N SER A 213 -0.74 12.32 -4.90
CA SER A 213 -1.39 12.70 -6.17
C SER A 213 -0.60 13.79 -6.87
N ASN A 214 -0.76 13.91 -8.19
CA ASN A 214 -0.12 14.96 -8.97
C ASN A 214 -0.55 16.36 -8.48
N SER A 215 -1.82 16.52 -8.10
CA SER A 215 -2.34 17.76 -7.51
C SER A 215 -1.64 18.10 -6.20
N LYS A 216 -1.36 17.11 -5.34
CA LYS A 216 -0.65 17.32 -4.08
C LYS A 216 0.81 17.70 -4.33
N ILE A 217 1.49 17.03 -5.25
CA ILE A 217 2.89 17.37 -5.61
C ILE A 217 2.92 18.82 -6.12
N GLY A 218 2.04 19.18 -7.07
CA GLY A 218 1.95 20.53 -7.60
C GLY A 218 1.68 21.57 -6.51
N SER A 219 0.75 21.32 -5.60
CA SER A 219 0.43 22.22 -4.49
C SER A 219 1.61 22.43 -3.54
N GLU A 220 2.35 21.37 -3.22
CA GLU A 220 3.52 21.48 -2.33
C GLU A 220 4.66 22.24 -3.02
N LEU A 221 4.86 22.06 -4.32
CA LEU A 221 5.86 22.81 -5.08
C LEU A 221 5.52 24.29 -5.19
N ILE A 222 4.25 24.61 -5.50
CA ILE A 222 3.77 26.00 -5.55
C ILE A 222 3.95 26.66 -4.17
N LEU A 223 3.55 25.97 -3.10
CA LEU A 223 3.73 26.49 -1.75
C LEU A 223 5.18 26.76 -1.43
N LYS A 224 6.10 25.82 -1.77
CA LYS A 224 7.53 25.98 -1.58
C LYS A 224 8.07 27.23 -2.29
N PHE A 225 7.81 27.37 -3.59
CA PHE A 225 8.24 28.53 -4.38
C PHE A 225 7.66 29.84 -3.88
N TYR A 226 6.37 29.84 -3.50
CA TYR A 226 5.74 31.03 -2.93
C TYR A 226 6.41 31.46 -1.62
N CYS A 227 6.69 30.49 -0.73
CA CYS A 227 7.35 30.78 0.53
C CYS A 227 8.80 31.28 0.33
N GLU A 228 9.53 30.72 -0.61
CA GLU A 228 10.87 31.18 -0.99
C GLU A 228 10.84 32.63 -1.56
N ALA A 229 9.89 32.92 -2.47
CA ALA A 229 9.75 34.23 -3.08
C ALA A 229 9.28 35.33 -2.11
N THR A 230 8.46 34.97 -1.12
CA THR A 230 7.84 35.93 -0.17
C THR A 230 8.46 35.93 1.22
N ASN A 231 9.42 35.03 1.48
CA ASN A 231 10.03 34.79 2.79
C ASN A 231 9.00 34.47 3.89
N LYS A 232 7.88 33.84 3.52
CA LYS A 232 6.81 33.42 4.44
C LYS A 232 6.96 31.98 4.89
N ASN A 233 6.46 31.67 6.09
CA ASN A 233 6.42 30.31 6.58
C ASN A 233 5.29 29.51 5.94
N PRO A 234 5.50 28.25 5.47
CA PRO A 234 4.44 27.40 4.90
C PRO A 234 3.20 27.25 5.78
N LYS A 235 3.36 27.21 7.11
CA LYS A 235 2.24 27.11 8.05
C LYS A 235 1.38 28.38 8.07
N GLU A 236 1.99 29.54 7.91
CA GLU A 236 1.30 30.83 7.85
C GLU A 236 0.49 30.94 6.55
N VAL A 237 1.13 30.64 5.42
CA VAL A 237 0.48 30.67 4.11
C VAL A 237 -0.75 29.73 4.06
N ARG A 238 -0.67 28.54 4.68
CA ARG A 238 -1.80 27.62 4.76
C ARG A 238 -2.94 28.12 5.65
N LYS A 239 -2.65 28.98 6.64
CA LYS A 239 -3.64 29.57 7.54
C LYS A 239 -4.33 30.81 6.94
N GLU A 240 -3.65 31.54 6.03
CA GLU A 240 -4.19 32.74 5.41
C GLU A 240 -5.46 32.48 4.56
N ARG A 241 -5.72 31.21 4.18
CA ARG A 241 -6.92 30.84 3.43
C ARG A 241 -8.11 30.59 4.32
N THR A 242 -8.63 31.64 4.98
CA THR A 242 -9.77 31.54 5.89
C THR A 242 -11.13 31.73 5.21
N GLU A 243 -11.18 32.33 4.01
CA GLU A 243 -12.42 32.57 3.27
C GLU A 243 -12.39 31.98 1.86
N ARG A 244 -13.51 31.36 1.43
CA ARG A 244 -13.70 30.94 0.06
C ARG A 244 -13.96 32.18 -0.76
N THR A 245 -13.03 32.58 -1.63
CA THR A 245 -13.28 33.59 -2.64
C THR A 245 -14.21 32.99 -3.70
N HIS A 246 -15.45 33.43 -3.73
CA HIS A 246 -16.34 33.11 -4.83
C HIS A 246 -15.94 33.99 -6.02
N ILE A 247 -15.27 33.41 -7.00
CA ILE A 247 -15.04 34.05 -8.28
C ILE A 247 -16.27 33.77 -9.14
N ASN A 248 -17.01 34.78 -9.47
CA ASN A 248 -18.08 34.67 -10.46
C ASN A 248 -17.44 34.61 -11.84
N LEU A 249 -17.40 33.44 -12.45
CA LEU A 249 -16.80 33.25 -13.78
C LEU A 249 -17.46 34.10 -14.88
N LYS A 250 -18.71 34.54 -14.66
CA LYS A 250 -19.39 35.46 -15.61
C LYS A 250 -18.72 36.81 -15.66
N ASP A 251 -18.06 37.26 -14.62
CA ASP A 251 -17.36 38.56 -14.55
C ASP A 251 -15.93 38.45 -15.11
N CYS A 252 -15.46 37.25 -15.45
CA CYS A 252 -14.12 36.97 -15.96
C CYS A 252 -14.12 36.70 -17.49
N ILE A 253 -15.28 36.59 -18.13
CA ILE A 253 -15.40 36.31 -19.58
C ILE A 253 -15.88 37.58 -20.23
N PRO A 254 -15.08 38.21 -21.13
CA PRO A 254 -15.47 39.40 -21.86
C PRO A 254 -16.63 39.17 -22.83
#